data_e9e1fe423f0c611996559d060d0b3bd5
#
_entry.id   e9e1fe423f0c611996559d060d0b3bd5
#
_cell.length_a   1.000
_cell.length_b   1.000
_cell.length_c   1.000
_cell.angle_alpha   90.00
_cell.angle_beta   90.00
_cell.angle_gamma   90.00
#
_symmetry.space_group_name_H-M   'P 1'
#
loop_
_entity.id
_entity.type
_entity.pdbx_description
1 polymer ?
#
loop_
_entity_poly.entity_id
_entity_poly.type
_entity_poly.pdbx_seq_one_letter_code
_entity_poly.pdbx_strand_id
1 'polypeptide(L)'
;MAGEDGVSYDSEKQGQVAPKVQESQEAVQTSSRASYALSSAQTSSVWGSERGPSRFGHRSSDMFSTISDILSKENDLIGRFETEMRNAMESHTRTDSENADAVHNIRGSMDESAQKGAVAHALSRVNNSQEANALNAALAAASGFLGGSVA
;
A
#
# COMPACT_ATOMS: atom_id res chain seq x y z
N MET A 1 32.87 -19.28 24.87
CA MET A 1 31.44 -19.55 25.09
C MET A 1 30.69 -18.66 24.15
N ALA A 2 30.34 -19.17 22.98
CA ALA A 2 29.44 -18.48 22.05
C ALA A 2 28.04 -18.70 22.57
N GLY A 3 27.35 -17.61 22.90
CA GLY A 3 25.94 -17.67 23.26
C GLY A 3 25.15 -18.13 22.07
N GLU A 4 24.47 -19.24 22.17
CA GLU A 4 23.40 -19.61 21.29
C GLU A 4 22.26 -18.61 21.51
N ASP A 5 22.28 -17.54 20.73
CA ASP A 5 21.07 -16.74 20.53
C ASP A 5 20.09 -17.56 19.65
N GLY A 6 19.58 -18.63 20.25
CA GLY A 6 18.48 -19.38 19.68
C GLY A 6 17.27 -18.46 19.56
N VAL A 7 16.77 -18.23 18.36
CA VAL A 7 15.52 -17.54 18.14
C VAL A 7 14.43 -18.35 18.87
N SER A 8 14.02 -17.85 20.04
CA SER A 8 12.96 -18.47 20.83
C SER A 8 11.64 -18.31 20.06
N TYR A 9 11.13 -19.43 19.57
CA TYR A 9 9.82 -19.48 18.94
C TYR A 9 8.73 -19.40 20.01
N ASP A 10 7.94 -18.35 19.93
CA ASP A 10 6.79 -18.14 20.80
C ASP A 10 5.51 -18.36 19.99
N SER A 11 4.98 -19.59 20.02
CA SER A 11 3.79 -19.99 19.28
C SER A 11 2.54 -19.20 19.70
N GLU A 12 2.51 -18.73 20.94
CA GLU A 12 1.39 -17.93 21.45
C GLU A 12 1.40 -16.52 20.82
N LYS A 13 2.56 -15.90 20.75
CA LYS A 13 2.71 -14.60 20.07
C LYS A 13 2.45 -14.70 18.57
N GLN A 14 2.87 -15.76 17.92
CA GLN A 14 2.58 -15.97 16.50
C GLN A 14 1.09 -16.20 16.24
N GLY A 15 0.40 -16.89 17.11
CA GLY A 15 -1.05 -17.05 17.05
C GLY A 15 -1.79 -15.69 17.14
N GLN A 16 -1.20 -14.70 17.79
CA GLN A 16 -1.76 -13.35 17.88
C GLN A 16 -1.48 -12.48 16.63
N VAL A 17 -0.47 -12.84 15.83
CA VAL A 17 -0.12 -12.09 14.61
C VAL A 17 -1.09 -12.34 13.46
N ALA A 18 -1.55 -13.58 13.28
CA ALA A 18 -2.46 -13.95 12.19
C ALA A 18 -3.74 -13.10 12.14
N PRO A 19 -4.47 -12.87 13.24
CA PRO A 19 -5.63 -11.98 13.25
C PRO A 19 -5.29 -10.53 12.87
N LYS A 20 -4.10 -10.05 13.27
CA LYS A 20 -3.64 -8.70 12.94
C LYS A 20 -3.31 -8.52 11.46
N VAL A 21 -2.75 -9.54 10.84
CA VAL A 21 -2.50 -9.55 9.38
C VAL A 21 -3.82 -9.53 8.63
N GLN A 22 -4.80 -10.30 9.06
CA GLN A 22 -6.14 -10.31 8.47
C GLN A 22 -6.85 -8.96 8.63
N GLU A 23 -6.79 -8.35 9.82
CA GLU A 23 -7.33 -7.02 10.07
C GLU A 23 -6.71 -5.96 9.14
N SER A 24 -5.38 -6.03 8.97
CA SER A 24 -4.66 -5.16 8.04
C SER A 24 -5.10 -5.36 6.59
N GLN A 25 -5.28 -6.61 6.17
CA GLN A 25 -5.75 -6.95 4.84
C GLN A 25 -7.16 -6.39 4.56
N GLU A 26 -8.07 -6.53 5.51
CA GLU A 26 -9.44 -5.98 5.41
C GLU A 26 -9.43 -4.44 5.34
N ALA A 27 -8.57 -3.79 6.12
CA ALA A 27 -8.42 -2.33 6.11
C ALA A 27 -7.90 -1.83 4.76
N VAL A 28 -6.86 -2.48 4.19
CA VAL A 28 -6.30 -2.15 2.88
C VAL A 28 -7.33 -2.38 1.77
N GLN A 29 -8.06 -3.49 1.82
CA GLN A 29 -9.12 -3.79 0.85
C GLN A 29 -10.26 -2.76 0.90
N THR A 30 -10.66 -2.35 2.09
CA THR A 30 -11.68 -1.31 2.28
C THR A 30 -11.21 0.02 1.73
N SER A 31 -9.96 0.40 1.99
CA SER A 31 -9.34 1.62 1.48
C SER A 31 -9.21 1.62 -0.05
N SER A 32 -8.87 0.47 -0.65
CA SER A 32 -8.83 0.30 -2.10
C SER A 32 -10.20 0.52 -2.73
N ARG A 33 -11.24 -0.10 -2.18
CA ARG A 33 -12.62 0.09 -2.67
C ARG A 33 -13.09 1.54 -2.54
N ALA A 34 -12.78 2.20 -1.42
CA ALA A 34 -13.12 3.60 -1.20
C ALA A 34 -12.39 4.50 -2.22
N SER A 35 -11.13 4.25 -2.51
CA SER A 35 -10.37 4.99 -3.52
C SER A 35 -10.95 4.79 -4.92
N TYR A 36 -11.34 3.57 -5.27
CA TYR A 36 -12.01 3.30 -6.53
C TYR A 36 -13.35 4.04 -6.65
N ALA A 37 -14.15 4.04 -5.58
CA ALA A 37 -15.40 4.78 -5.54
C ALA A 37 -15.18 6.29 -5.70
N LEU A 38 -14.15 6.84 -5.07
CA LEU A 38 -13.76 8.24 -5.23
C LEU A 38 -13.33 8.55 -6.68
N SER A 39 -12.56 7.66 -7.32
CA SER A 39 -12.22 7.80 -8.74
C SER A 39 -13.47 7.89 -9.62
N SER A 40 -14.40 6.95 -9.42
CA SER A 40 -15.65 6.88 -10.19
C SER A 40 -16.60 8.06 -9.95
N ALA A 41 -16.50 8.70 -8.79
CA ALA A 41 -17.31 9.87 -8.43
C ALA A 41 -16.81 11.18 -9.08
N GLN A 42 -15.65 11.20 -9.72
CA GLN A 42 -15.09 12.38 -10.38
C GLN A 42 -15.75 12.60 -11.76
N THR A 43 -17.02 12.90 -11.77
CA THR A 43 -17.82 13.04 -12.99
C THR A 43 -17.95 14.50 -13.43
N SER A 44 -18.37 14.70 -14.68
CA SER A 44 -18.66 16.03 -15.22
C SER A 44 -19.82 16.74 -14.49
N SER A 45 -20.71 15.99 -13.84
CA SER A 45 -21.77 16.56 -13.01
C SER A 45 -21.23 17.22 -11.73
N VAL A 46 -20.08 16.76 -11.23
CA VAL A 46 -19.40 17.34 -10.05
C VAL A 46 -18.52 18.52 -10.45
N TRP A 47 -17.77 18.37 -11.54
CA TRP A 47 -16.74 19.34 -11.93
C TRP A 47 -17.20 20.33 -13.01
N GLY A 48 -18.32 20.07 -13.67
CA GLY A 48 -18.77 20.85 -14.81
C GLY A 48 -18.01 20.50 -16.10
N SER A 49 -18.41 21.19 -17.19
CA SER A 49 -17.84 20.96 -18.53
C SER A 49 -16.74 21.96 -18.91
N GLU A 50 -16.46 22.93 -18.08
CA GLU A 50 -15.40 23.91 -18.33
C GLU A 50 -14.03 23.25 -18.32
N ARG A 51 -13.12 23.75 -19.18
CA ARG A 51 -11.81 23.13 -19.42
C ARG A 51 -10.96 22.97 -18.15
N GLY A 52 -10.97 23.96 -17.25
CA GLY A 52 -10.18 23.92 -15.99
C GLY A 52 -10.71 22.85 -15.01
N PRO A 53 -11.95 22.98 -14.52
CA PRO A 53 -12.54 22.01 -13.60
C PRO A 53 -12.61 20.59 -14.18
N SER A 54 -12.95 20.42 -15.45
CA SER A 54 -12.97 19.12 -16.11
C SER A 54 -11.60 18.44 -16.10
N ARG A 55 -10.52 19.17 -16.41
CA ARG A 55 -9.14 18.65 -16.32
C ARG A 55 -8.76 18.25 -14.91
N PHE A 56 -9.17 19.02 -13.91
CA PHE A 56 -8.93 18.69 -12.52
C PHE A 56 -9.68 17.41 -12.13
N GLY A 57 -10.93 17.28 -12.53
CA GLY A 57 -11.74 16.09 -12.30
C GLY A 57 -11.08 14.82 -12.89
N HIS A 58 -10.59 14.87 -14.13
CA HIS A 58 -9.88 13.74 -14.75
C HIS A 58 -8.63 13.37 -13.97
N ARG A 59 -7.81 14.34 -13.58
CA ARG A 59 -6.58 14.07 -12.82
C ARG A 59 -6.86 13.52 -11.43
N SER A 60 -7.92 13.99 -10.78
CA SER A 60 -8.36 13.46 -9.49
C SER A 60 -8.83 12.02 -9.64
N SER A 61 -9.56 11.70 -10.70
CA SER A 61 -9.96 10.33 -11.03
C SER A 61 -8.74 9.43 -11.23
N ASP A 62 -7.78 9.85 -12.04
CA ASP A 62 -6.54 9.09 -12.30
C ASP A 62 -5.72 8.86 -11.02
N MET A 63 -5.64 9.89 -10.16
CA MET A 63 -4.97 9.77 -8.87
C MET A 63 -5.64 8.73 -7.97
N PHE A 64 -6.95 8.80 -7.78
CA PHE A 64 -7.68 7.84 -6.95
C PHE A 64 -7.65 6.42 -7.53
N SER A 65 -7.69 6.28 -8.86
CA SER A 65 -7.51 5.00 -9.52
C SER A 65 -6.12 4.42 -9.24
N THR A 66 -5.08 5.24 -9.34
CA THR A 66 -3.70 4.82 -9.03
C THR A 66 -3.55 4.40 -7.56
N ILE A 67 -4.15 5.13 -6.63
CA ILE A 67 -4.16 4.77 -5.20
C ILE A 67 -4.87 3.42 -5.01
N SER A 68 -6.02 3.21 -5.64
CA SER A 68 -6.74 1.94 -5.59
C SER A 68 -5.89 0.77 -6.10
N ASP A 69 -5.17 0.96 -7.20
CA ASP A 69 -4.29 -0.06 -7.78
C ASP A 69 -3.10 -0.38 -6.86
N ILE A 70 -2.51 0.63 -6.22
CA ILE A 70 -1.43 0.44 -5.24
C ILE A 70 -1.95 -0.37 -4.05
N LEU A 71 -3.07 0.03 -3.47
CA LEU A 71 -3.67 -0.67 -2.33
C LEU A 71 -4.09 -2.11 -2.67
N SER A 72 -4.56 -2.34 -3.89
CA SER A 72 -4.87 -3.69 -4.37
C SER A 72 -3.62 -4.58 -4.40
N LYS A 73 -2.50 -4.06 -4.89
CA LYS A 73 -1.22 -4.79 -4.91
C LYS A 73 -0.68 -5.03 -3.50
N GLU A 74 -0.85 -4.07 -2.60
CA GLU A 74 -0.49 -4.22 -1.20
C GLU A 74 -1.33 -5.30 -0.52
N ASN A 75 -2.63 -5.35 -0.81
CA ASN A 75 -3.51 -6.42 -0.35
C ASN A 75 -3.04 -7.81 -0.82
N ASP A 76 -2.59 -7.93 -2.08
CA ASP A 76 -2.03 -9.17 -2.60
C ASP A 76 -0.73 -9.58 -1.89
N LEU A 77 0.12 -8.60 -1.55
CA LEU A 77 1.36 -8.84 -0.79
C LEU A 77 1.05 -9.32 0.63
N ILE A 78 0.08 -8.71 1.31
CA ILE A 78 -0.37 -9.14 2.65
C ILE A 78 -0.92 -10.57 2.58
N GLY A 79 -1.72 -10.90 1.56
CA GLY A 79 -2.25 -12.25 1.36
C GLY A 79 -1.16 -13.30 1.13
N ARG A 80 -0.11 -12.96 0.38
CA ARG A 80 1.08 -13.84 0.23
C ARG A 80 1.81 -13.99 1.55
N PHE A 81 2.04 -12.91 2.27
CA PHE A 81 2.66 -12.95 3.59
C PHE A 81 1.89 -13.84 4.56
N GLU A 82 0.55 -13.72 4.61
CA GLU A 82 -0.30 -14.58 5.43
C GLU A 82 -0.12 -16.06 5.07
N THR A 83 -0.10 -16.36 3.77
CA THR A 83 0.08 -17.73 3.28
C THR A 83 1.44 -18.30 3.71
N GLU A 84 2.52 -17.54 3.49
CA GLU A 84 3.87 -17.95 3.85
C GLU A 84 4.04 -18.09 5.38
N MET A 85 3.42 -17.20 6.14
CA MET A 85 3.40 -17.28 7.58
C MET A 85 2.68 -18.55 8.07
N ARG A 86 1.53 -18.92 7.48
CA ARG A 86 0.83 -20.17 7.78
C ARG A 86 1.69 -21.38 7.46
N ASN A 87 2.30 -21.38 6.27
CA ASN A 87 3.19 -22.45 5.85
C ASN A 87 4.37 -22.60 6.82
N ALA A 88 4.95 -21.49 7.26
CA ALA A 88 6.01 -21.49 8.26
C ALA A 88 5.52 -22.05 9.60
N MET A 89 4.33 -21.66 10.05
CA MET A 89 3.73 -22.17 11.31
C MET A 89 3.45 -23.68 11.22
N GLU A 90 2.95 -24.17 10.09
CA GLU A 90 2.71 -25.61 9.87
C GLU A 90 4.02 -26.39 9.80
N SER A 91 5.05 -25.85 9.14
CA SER A 91 6.38 -26.46 9.10
C SER A 91 7.02 -26.56 10.46
N HIS A 92 6.75 -25.61 11.35
CA HIS A 92 7.28 -25.58 12.69
C HIS A 92 6.83 -26.79 13.51
N THR A 93 5.64 -27.28 13.29
CA THR A 93 5.14 -28.50 13.96
C THR A 93 5.84 -29.77 13.47
N ARG A 94 6.63 -29.70 12.40
CA ARG A 94 7.30 -30.87 11.83
C ARG A 94 8.74 -31.09 12.30
N THR A 95 9.58 -30.08 12.28
CA THR A 95 11.01 -30.21 12.69
C THR A 95 11.66 -28.84 12.89
N ASP A 96 12.47 -28.69 13.95
CA ASP A 96 13.14 -27.42 14.30
C ASP A 96 14.14 -26.92 13.24
N SER A 97 14.74 -27.80 12.43
CA SER A 97 15.71 -27.40 11.43
C SER A 97 15.08 -26.87 10.12
N GLU A 98 13.89 -27.33 9.76
CA GLU A 98 13.16 -26.87 8.56
C GLU A 98 12.54 -25.46 8.79
N ASN A 99 12.37 -25.08 10.03
CA ASN A 99 11.76 -23.80 10.39
C ASN A 99 12.67 -22.59 10.15
N ALA A 100 13.99 -22.75 10.38
CA ALA A 100 14.97 -21.71 10.11
C ALA A 100 14.98 -21.34 8.62
N ASP A 101 14.86 -22.34 7.74
CA ASP A 101 14.81 -22.15 6.29
C ASP A 101 13.48 -21.51 5.84
N ALA A 102 12.37 -21.89 6.46
CA ALA A 102 11.06 -21.29 6.13
C ALA A 102 11.00 -19.80 6.51
N VAL A 103 11.49 -19.43 7.68
CA VAL A 103 11.60 -18.02 8.12
C VAL A 103 12.55 -17.25 7.21
N HIS A 104 13.68 -17.87 6.81
CA HIS A 104 14.62 -17.25 5.87
C HIS A 104 13.96 -17.01 4.50
N ASN A 105 13.18 -17.96 4.01
CA ASN A 105 12.44 -17.83 2.76
C ASN A 105 11.35 -16.74 2.81
N ILE A 106 10.62 -16.63 3.94
CA ILE A 106 9.65 -15.55 4.16
C ILE A 106 10.37 -14.20 4.09
N ARG A 107 11.49 -14.06 4.79
CA ARG A 107 12.26 -12.82 4.81
C ARG A 107 12.79 -12.47 3.42
N GLY A 108 13.32 -13.45 2.68
CA GLY A 108 13.79 -13.29 1.32
C GLY A 108 12.69 -12.85 0.36
N SER A 109 11.50 -13.44 0.46
CA SER A 109 10.36 -13.07 -0.39
C SER A 109 9.79 -11.68 -0.05
N MET A 110 9.84 -11.26 1.20
CA MET A 110 9.47 -9.90 1.61
C MET A 110 10.48 -8.87 1.12
N ASP A 111 11.78 -9.13 1.26
CA ASP A 111 12.85 -8.25 0.77
C ASP A 111 12.80 -8.12 -0.77
N GLU A 112 12.58 -9.22 -1.47
CA GLU A 112 12.44 -9.22 -2.93
C GLU A 112 11.17 -8.48 -3.38
N SER A 113 10.06 -8.64 -2.68
CA SER A 113 8.81 -7.95 -2.97
C SER A 113 8.87 -6.46 -2.62
N ALA A 114 9.56 -6.09 -1.53
CA ALA A 114 9.81 -4.69 -1.16
C ALA A 114 10.74 -3.99 -2.17
N GLN A 115 11.79 -4.69 -2.65
CA GLN A 115 12.71 -4.13 -3.65
C GLN A 115 12.11 -4.05 -5.06
N LYS A 116 11.33 -5.01 -5.46
CA LYS A 116 10.58 -5.00 -6.73
C LYS A 116 9.28 -4.19 -6.62
N GLY A 117 9.07 -3.58 -5.47
CA GLY A 117 7.82 -3.02 -5.01
C GLY A 117 7.03 -2.27 -6.05
N ALA A 118 5.91 -2.88 -6.41
CA ALA A 118 4.87 -2.21 -7.19
C ALA A 118 4.50 -0.83 -6.60
N VAL A 119 4.63 -0.69 -5.28
CA VAL A 119 4.45 0.58 -4.54
C VAL A 119 5.54 1.59 -4.90
N ALA A 120 6.82 1.21 -4.84
CA ALA A 120 7.91 2.11 -5.22
C ALA A 120 7.83 2.50 -6.71
N HIS A 121 7.46 1.57 -7.57
CA HIS A 121 7.29 1.82 -9.00
C HIS A 121 6.03 2.67 -9.29
N ALA A 122 4.95 2.44 -8.58
CA ALA A 122 3.73 3.25 -8.72
C ALA A 122 3.93 4.66 -8.14
N LEU A 123 4.57 4.79 -6.98
CA LEU A 123 4.94 6.07 -6.38
C LEU A 123 5.95 6.84 -7.25
N SER A 124 6.92 6.15 -7.88
CA SER A 124 7.84 6.81 -8.80
C SER A 124 7.13 7.29 -10.08
N ARG A 125 6.11 6.58 -10.55
CA ARG A 125 5.27 7.05 -11.67
C ARG A 125 4.43 8.26 -11.31
N VAL A 126 3.87 8.29 -10.10
CA VAL A 126 3.13 9.45 -9.59
C VAL A 126 4.08 10.63 -9.36
N ASN A 127 5.25 10.38 -8.76
CA ASN A 127 6.23 11.44 -8.45
C ASN A 127 6.96 11.97 -9.69
N ASN A 128 7.20 11.13 -10.70
CA ASN A 128 7.86 11.52 -11.95
C ASN A 128 6.90 11.95 -13.05
N SER A 129 5.59 11.86 -12.83
CA SER A 129 4.65 12.36 -13.82
C SER A 129 4.70 13.90 -13.81
N GLN A 130 4.81 14.51 -14.98
CA GLN A 130 4.63 15.98 -15.13
C GLN A 130 3.31 16.45 -14.51
N GLU A 131 2.41 15.53 -14.26
CA GLU A 131 1.10 15.68 -13.68
C GLU A 131 1.14 15.90 -12.17
N ALA A 132 2.05 15.25 -11.42
CA ALA A 132 2.24 15.52 -9.99
C ALA A 132 2.82 16.94 -9.78
N ASN A 133 3.74 17.35 -10.65
CA ASN A 133 4.28 18.70 -10.63
C ASN A 133 3.22 19.75 -10.99
N ALA A 134 2.32 19.45 -11.94
CA ALA A 134 1.22 20.33 -12.30
C ALA A 134 0.16 20.43 -11.19
N LEU A 135 -0.10 19.32 -10.47
CA LEU A 135 -1.00 19.30 -9.31
C LEU A 135 -0.43 20.11 -8.14
N ASN A 136 0.85 19.93 -7.83
CA ASN A 136 1.56 20.72 -6.82
C ASN A 136 1.61 22.20 -7.16
N ALA A 137 1.84 22.54 -8.44
CA ALA A 137 1.81 23.93 -8.91
C ALA A 137 0.40 24.54 -8.83
N ALA A 138 -0.65 23.76 -9.15
CA ALA A 138 -2.03 24.19 -9.03
C ALA A 138 -2.44 24.37 -7.56
N LEU A 139 -2.00 23.49 -6.66
CA LEU A 139 -2.26 23.59 -5.22
C LEU A 139 -1.53 24.80 -4.61
N ALA A 140 -0.28 25.06 -5.02
CA ALA A 140 0.47 26.24 -4.59
C ALA A 140 -0.17 27.54 -5.09
N ALA A 141 -0.68 27.57 -6.31
CA ALA A 141 -1.41 28.71 -6.87
C ALA A 141 -2.75 28.96 -6.14
N ALA A 142 -3.47 27.89 -5.78
CA ALA A 142 -4.71 27.98 -5.02
C ALA A 142 -4.49 28.48 -3.58
N SER A 143 -3.42 28.03 -2.92
CA SER A 143 -3.06 28.49 -1.57
C SER A 143 -2.58 29.94 -1.56
N GLY A 144 -1.92 30.40 -2.64
CA GLY A 144 -1.55 31.82 -2.80
C GLY A 144 -2.74 32.76 -3.00
N PHE A 145 -3.83 32.26 -3.59
CA PHE A 145 -5.04 33.05 -3.82
C PHE A 145 -5.89 33.24 -2.53
N LEU A 146 -5.81 32.29 -1.58
CA LEU A 146 -6.52 32.36 -0.29
C LEU A 146 -5.78 33.19 0.77
N GLY A 147 -4.49 33.51 0.56
CA GLY A 147 -3.67 34.30 1.46
C GLY A 147 -3.63 35.81 1.17
N GLY A 148 -4.29 36.28 0.14
CA GLY A 148 -4.17 37.63 -0.39
C GLY A 148 -5.39 38.55 -0.22
N SER A 149 -6.07 38.52 0.94
CA SER A 149 -7.05 39.59 1.24
C SER A 149 -7.31 39.73 2.71
N VAL A 150 -6.38 40.36 3.43
CA VAL A 150 -6.67 41.14 4.64
C VAL A 150 -5.69 42.31 4.64
N ALA A 151 -6.11 43.43 4.11
CA ALA A 151 -5.59 44.75 4.44
C ALA A 151 -6.77 45.74 4.38
#